data_e42fd50b9c0367f4bfa0dd25160a3257
#
_entry.id   e42fd50b9c0367f4bfa0dd25160a3257
#
_cell.length_a   1.000
_cell.length_b   1.000
_cell.length_c   1.000
_cell.angle_alpha   90.00
_cell.angle_beta   90.00
_cell.angle_gamma   90.00
#
_symmetry.space_group_name_H-M   'P 1'
#
loop_
_entity.id
_entity.type
_entity.pdbx_description
1 polymer ?
#
loop_
_entity_poly.entity_id
_entity_poly.type
_entity_poly.pdbx_seq_one_letter_code
_entity_poly.pdbx_strand_id
1 'polypeptide(L)'
;MNWLNALPHQIPFRAASSVIDRSEKSIRGKFLWTANETMPAQIMMVEAMAQFAGGLVFEAQGFISGIDNCEITRAIEPGDVVIVHVSVDADFGRIFRFSGTASIDGVEVARGRFYLASSDAQT
;
A
#
# COMPACT_ATOMS: atom_id res chain seq x y z
N MET A 1 12.37 -7.74 12.02
CA MET A 1 10.98 -8.10 11.77
C MET A 1 10.39 -7.21 10.71
N ASN A 2 9.66 -7.78 9.81
CA ASN A 2 8.98 -7.06 8.75
C ASN A 2 7.76 -6.35 9.34
N TRP A 3 7.56 -5.07 9.01
CA TRP A 3 6.40 -4.33 9.51
C TRP A 3 5.06 -4.96 9.10
N LEU A 4 5.04 -5.73 8.01
CA LEU A 4 3.85 -6.46 7.59
C LEU A 4 3.33 -7.39 8.67
N ASN A 5 4.22 -7.92 9.51
CA ASN A 5 3.81 -8.81 10.58
C ASN A 5 3.17 -8.09 11.76
N ALA A 6 3.25 -6.76 11.79
CA ALA A 6 2.63 -5.96 12.83
C ALA A 6 1.19 -5.57 12.51
N LEU A 7 0.72 -5.83 11.30
CA LEU A 7 -0.65 -5.54 10.93
C LEU A 7 -1.60 -6.47 11.69
N PRO A 8 -2.81 -6.00 12.03
CA PRO A 8 -3.74 -6.77 12.83
C PRO A 8 -4.26 -8.04 12.14
N HIS A 9 -4.05 -8.16 10.84
CA HIS A 9 -4.44 -9.35 10.09
C HIS A 9 -3.42 -9.61 8.99
N GLN A 10 -3.42 -10.83 8.48
CA GLN A 10 -2.52 -11.21 7.40
C GLN A 10 -3.06 -10.71 6.08
N ILE A 11 -2.18 -10.18 5.25
CA ILE A 11 -2.55 -9.74 3.90
C ILE A 11 -2.21 -10.86 2.93
N PRO A 12 -3.21 -11.43 2.24
CA PRO A 12 -3.00 -12.66 1.45
C PRO A 12 -1.95 -12.53 0.36
N PHE A 13 -1.79 -11.36 -0.22
CA PHE A 13 -0.89 -11.17 -1.37
C PHE A 13 0.53 -10.79 -0.99
N ARG A 14 0.86 -10.62 0.30
CA ARG A 14 2.17 -10.09 0.67
C ARG A 14 3.34 -10.96 0.22
N ALA A 15 3.14 -12.26 0.18
CA ALA A 15 4.19 -13.18 -0.23
C ALA A 15 4.54 -13.05 -1.70
N ALA A 16 3.64 -12.51 -2.52
CA ALA A 16 3.83 -12.32 -3.94
C ALA A 16 4.27 -10.90 -4.29
N SER A 17 4.49 -10.05 -3.29
CA SER A 17 4.87 -8.66 -3.51
C SER A 17 6.34 -8.55 -3.89
N SER A 18 6.64 -7.67 -4.83
CA SER A 18 8.02 -7.36 -5.18
C SER A 18 8.14 -5.90 -5.58
N VAL A 19 9.30 -5.30 -5.28
CA VAL A 19 9.60 -3.93 -5.67
C VAL A 19 10.17 -3.93 -7.08
N ILE A 20 9.61 -3.09 -7.95
CA ILE A 20 10.10 -2.91 -9.32
C ILE A 20 11.22 -1.88 -9.32
N ASP A 21 10.95 -0.71 -8.75
CA ASP A 21 11.95 0.34 -8.58
C ASP A 21 11.53 1.28 -7.46
N ARG A 22 12.45 2.10 -7.01
CA ARG A 22 12.17 3.11 -6.00
C ARG A 22 13.10 4.30 -6.17
N SER A 23 12.59 5.47 -5.74
CA SER A 23 13.39 6.68 -5.61
C SER A 23 13.29 7.16 -4.17
N GLU A 24 13.78 8.36 -3.89
CA GLU A 24 13.72 8.92 -2.56
C GLU A 24 12.28 9.13 -2.07
N LYS A 25 11.37 9.48 -2.98
CA LYS A 25 10.00 9.86 -2.61
C LYS A 25 8.92 9.00 -3.24
N SER A 26 9.29 7.98 -3.99
CA SER A 26 8.31 7.12 -4.61
C SER A 26 8.81 5.69 -4.71
N ILE A 27 7.87 4.79 -4.82
CA ILE A 27 8.16 3.37 -4.96
C ILE A 27 7.13 2.76 -5.90
N ARG A 28 7.59 1.86 -6.75
CA ARG A 28 6.73 1.10 -7.63
C ARG A 28 6.95 -0.37 -7.36
N GLY A 29 5.86 -1.09 -7.20
CA GLY A 29 5.91 -2.50 -6.91
C GLY A 29 4.80 -3.26 -7.58
N LYS A 30 4.88 -4.58 -7.53
CA LYS A 30 3.84 -5.44 -8.06
C LYS A 30 3.46 -6.52 -7.06
N PHE A 31 2.23 -6.93 -7.14
CA PHE A 31 1.73 -8.04 -6.33
C PHE A 31 0.64 -8.79 -7.07
N LEU A 32 0.42 -10.02 -6.64
CA LEU A 32 -0.63 -10.85 -7.18
C LEU A 32 -1.90 -10.65 -6.36
N TRP A 33 -3.00 -10.28 -7.02
CA TRP A 33 -4.28 -10.13 -6.35
C TRP A 33 -4.85 -11.51 -6.04
N THR A 34 -5.24 -11.71 -4.78
CA THR A 34 -5.84 -12.96 -4.35
C THR A 34 -7.25 -12.70 -3.83
N ALA A 35 -8.10 -13.70 -3.92
CA ALA A 35 -9.45 -13.56 -3.42
C ALA A 35 -9.46 -13.50 -1.90
N ASN A 36 -10.24 -12.56 -1.36
CA ASN A 36 -10.51 -12.51 0.06
C ASN A 36 -11.90 -11.92 0.26
N GLU A 37 -12.88 -12.80 0.44
CA GLU A 37 -14.27 -12.39 0.53
C GLU A 37 -14.61 -11.64 1.81
N THR A 38 -13.74 -11.73 2.81
CA THR A 38 -13.99 -11.10 4.10
C THR A 38 -13.48 -9.66 4.18
N MET A 39 -12.74 -9.22 3.17
CA MET A 39 -12.12 -7.91 3.17
C MET A 39 -12.55 -7.12 1.93
N PRO A 40 -13.08 -5.89 2.09
CA PRO A 40 -13.41 -5.05 0.94
C PRO A 40 -12.19 -4.78 0.07
N ALA A 41 -12.41 -4.71 -1.24
CA ALA A 41 -11.31 -4.50 -2.20
C ALA A 41 -10.56 -3.20 -1.95
N GLN A 42 -11.25 -2.13 -1.54
CA GLN A 42 -10.62 -0.85 -1.23
C GLN A 42 -9.64 -0.99 -0.07
N ILE A 43 -9.99 -1.75 0.95
CA ILE A 43 -9.12 -1.98 2.10
C ILE A 43 -7.89 -2.76 1.68
N MET A 44 -8.08 -3.83 0.90
CA MET A 44 -6.96 -4.62 0.40
C MET A 44 -6.02 -3.77 -0.45
N MET A 45 -6.57 -2.89 -1.28
CA MET A 45 -5.75 -2.04 -2.13
C MET A 45 -4.92 -1.06 -1.32
N VAL A 46 -5.53 -0.39 -0.33
CA VAL A 46 -4.80 0.55 0.52
C VAL A 46 -3.73 -0.18 1.32
N GLU A 47 -4.02 -1.37 1.83
CA GLU A 47 -3.01 -2.13 2.56
C GLU A 47 -1.86 -2.56 1.66
N ALA A 48 -2.14 -2.91 0.41
CA ALA A 48 -1.08 -3.22 -0.54
C ALA A 48 -0.18 -2.01 -0.79
N MET A 49 -0.79 -0.86 -1.03
CA MET A 49 -0.04 0.38 -1.22
C MET A 49 0.76 0.74 0.03
N ALA A 50 0.19 0.54 1.21
CA ALA A 50 0.83 0.84 2.48
C ALA A 50 2.06 -0.05 2.73
N GLN A 51 2.04 -1.29 2.27
CA GLN A 51 3.20 -2.16 2.39
C GLN A 51 4.41 -1.58 1.66
N PHE A 52 4.20 -1.08 0.44
CA PHE A 52 5.28 -0.47 -0.31
C PHE A 52 5.67 0.87 0.28
N ALA A 53 4.68 1.69 0.66
CA ALA A 53 4.92 3.02 1.23
C ALA A 53 5.70 2.94 2.54
N GLY A 54 5.39 1.97 3.39
CA GLY A 54 6.10 1.79 4.65
C GLY A 54 7.57 1.52 4.45
N GLY A 55 7.92 0.72 3.43
CA GLY A 55 9.30 0.44 3.11
C GLY A 55 10.05 1.64 2.55
N LEU A 56 9.32 2.68 2.11
CA LEU A 56 9.94 3.89 1.57
C LEU A 56 10.38 4.86 2.66
N VAL A 57 9.59 5.00 3.73
CA VAL A 57 9.79 6.08 4.70
C VAL A 57 10.19 5.60 6.10
N PHE A 58 9.99 4.34 6.43
CA PHE A 58 10.26 3.84 7.77
C PHE A 58 11.37 2.81 7.78
N GLU A 59 12.29 2.95 8.72
CA GLU A 59 13.24 1.90 9.06
C GLU A 59 12.63 0.92 10.05
N ALA A 60 11.63 1.38 10.80
CA ALA A 60 10.89 0.59 11.76
C ALA A 60 9.47 0.39 11.25
N GLN A 61 8.62 -0.14 12.11
CA GLN A 61 7.23 -0.40 11.76
C GLN A 61 6.43 0.88 11.59
N GLY A 62 5.46 0.84 10.68
CA GLY A 62 4.48 1.87 10.52
C GLY A 62 3.08 1.26 10.43
N PHE A 63 2.07 2.09 10.52
CA PHE A 63 0.68 1.65 10.42
C PHE A 63 -0.16 2.70 9.73
N ILE A 64 -1.27 2.25 9.14
CA ILE A 64 -2.21 3.16 8.49
C ILE A 64 -2.93 3.94 9.56
N SER A 65 -2.77 5.27 9.54
CA SER A 65 -3.41 6.16 10.50
C SER A 65 -4.64 6.87 9.94
N GLY A 66 -4.83 6.82 8.64
CA GLY A 66 -6.00 7.41 8.01
C GLY A 66 -6.07 7.10 6.53
N ILE A 67 -7.27 7.14 5.98
CA ILE A 67 -7.51 6.95 4.56
C ILE A 67 -8.44 8.07 4.12
N ASP A 68 -7.99 8.92 3.18
CA ASP A 68 -8.82 9.97 2.64
C ASP A 68 -9.80 9.41 1.62
N ASN A 69 -9.29 8.60 0.70
CA ASN A 69 -10.12 7.96 -0.29
C ASN A 69 -9.40 6.76 -0.89
N CYS A 70 -10.15 5.89 -1.49
CA CYS A 70 -9.65 4.84 -2.37
C CYS A 70 -10.74 4.51 -3.37
N GLU A 71 -10.47 4.74 -4.64
CA GLU A 71 -11.42 4.45 -5.72
C GLU A 71 -10.90 3.28 -6.53
N ILE A 72 -11.78 2.33 -6.79
CA ILE A 72 -11.49 1.20 -7.68
C ILE A 72 -12.45 1.36 -8.86
N THR A 73 -11.91 1.53 -10.05
CA THR A 73 -12.70 1.87 -11.24
C THR A 73 -13.17 0.64 -12.02
N ARG A 74 -12.64 -0.53 -11.69
CA ARG A 74 -13.13 -1.79 -12.26
C ARG A 74 -12.82 -2.92 -11.29
N ALA A 75 -13.52 -4.03 -11.44
CA ALA A 75 -13.27 -5.21 -10.63
C ALA A 75 -11.86 -5.74 -10.88
N ILE A 76 -11.20 -6.14 -9.79
CA ILE A 76 -9.90 -6.79 -9.83
C ILE A 76 -10.13 -8.25 -9.50
N GLU A 77 -9.68 -9.12 -10.39
CA GLU A 77 -9.94 -10.55 -10.26
C GLU A 77 -8.76 -11.29 -9.61
N PRO A 78 -9.02 -12.36 -8.90
CA PRO A 78 -7.94 -13.20 -8.41
C PRO A 78 -7.03 -13.64 -9.55
N GLY A 79 -5.71 -13.51 -9.35
CA GLY A 79 -4.74 -13.83 -10.37
C GLY A 79 -4.26 -12.64 -11.18
N ASP A 80 -4.93 -11.48 -11.06
CA ASP A 80 -4.44 -10.26 -11.69
C ASP A 80 -3.12 -9.83 -11.06
N VAL A 81 -2.16 -9.42 -11.90
CA VAL A 81 -0.92 -8.81 -11.43
C VAL A 81 -1.12 -7.32 -11.40
N VAL A 82 -1.04 -6.75 -10.20
CA VAL A 82 -1.29 -5.34 -9.96
C VAL A 82 0.03 -4.63 -9.76
N ILE A 83 0.23 -3.53 -10.49
CA ILE A 83 1.38 -2.66 -10.32
C ILE A 83 0.92 -1.41 -9.59
N VAL A 84 1.55 -1.14 -8.46
CA VAL A 84 1.24 0.06 -7.66
C VAL A 84 2.39 1.05 -7.78
N HIS A 85 2.04 2.33 -7.78
CA HIS A 85 2.99 3.42 -7.72
C HIS A 85 2.55 4.33 -6.58
N VAL A 86 3.40 4.48 -5.56
CA VAL A 86 3.08 5.23 -4.36
C VAL A 86 4.13 6.32 -4.16
N SER A 87 3.67 7.52 -3.91
CA SER A 87 4.54 8.68 -3.70
C SER A 87 4.21 9.38 -2.39
N VAL A 88 5.24 9.90 -1.72
CA VAL A 88 5.07 10.73 -0.54
C VAL A 88 4.60 12.11 -0.99
N ASP A 89 3.42 12.54 -0.52
CA ASP A 89 2.88 13.86 -0.81
C ASP A 89 3.28 14.88 0.25
N ALA A 90 3.34 14.45 1.50
CA ALA A 90 3.64 15.36 2.61
C ALA A 90 4.27 14.59 3.76
N ASP A 91 5.14 15.27 4.47
CA ASP A 91 5.85 14.77 5.63
C ASP A 91 5.53 15.69 6.80
N PHE A 92 4.82 15.15 7.79
CA PHE A 92 4.45 15.91 8.99
C PHE A 92 5.30 15.49 10.20
N GLY A 93 6.46 14.88 9.97
CA GLY A 93 7.37 14.43 10.99
C GLY A 93 7.15 12.98 11.38
N ARG A 94 5.99 12.67 11.95
CA ARG A 94 5.67 11.31 12.39
C ARG A 94 4.58 10.65 11.56
N ILE A 95 3.90 11.44 10.75
CA ILE A 95 2.85 10.98 9.87
C ILE A 95 3.20 11.42 8.47
N PHE A 96 3.05 10.54 7.50
CA PHE A 96 3.32 10.80 6.10
C PHE A 96 2.04 10.57 5.31
N ARG A 97 1.77 11.48 4.38
CA ARG A 97 0.66 11.32 3.44
C ARG A 97 1.18 10.80 2.12
N PHE A 98 0.48 9.83 1.57
CA PHE A 98 0.83 9.19 0.30
C PHE A 98 -0.30 9.27 -0.68
N SER A 99 0.05 9.38 -1.96
CA SER A 99 -0.85 9.12 -3.06
C SER A 99 -0.39 7.87 -3.79
N GLY A 100 -1.34 7.02 -4.12
CA GLY A 100 -1.04 5.77 -4.82
C GLY A 100 -1.98 5.55 -5.99
N THR A 101 -1.45 4.89 -7.01
CA THR A 101 -2.22 4.39 -8.14
C THR A 101 -1.92 2.93 -8.34
N ALA A 102 -2.87 2.21 -8.92
CA ALA A 102 -2.69 0.81 -9.26
C ALA A 102 -3.12 0.60 -10.71
N SER A 103 -2.37 -0.24 -11.41
CA SER A 103 -2.67 -0.55 -12.81
C SER A 103 -2.56 -2.06 -13.06
N ILE A 104 -3.28 -2.51 -14.08
CA ILE A 104 -3.22 -3.88 -14.60
C ILE A 104 -3.06 -3.75 -16.10
N ASP A 105 -2.02 -4.38 -16.63
CA ASP A 105 -1.72 -4.32 -18.07
C ASP A 105 -1.67 -2.88 -18.62
N GLY A 106 -1.12 -1.96 -17.81
CA GLY A 106 -0.96 -0.57 -18.21
C GLY A 106 -2.19 0.29 -18.04
N VAL A 107 -3.30 -0.25 -17.55
CA VAL A 107 -4.55 0.50 -17.36
C VAL A 107 -4.75 0.76 -15.87
N GLU A 108 -4.94 2.03 -15.49
CA GLU A 108 -5.19 2.38 -14.11
C GLU A 108 -6.54 1.80 -13.67
N VAL A 109 -6.53 1.08 -12.55
CA VAL A 109 -7.73 0.43 -12.00
C VAL A 109 -8.08 0.94 -10.61
N ALA A 110 -7.18 1.66 -9.95
CA ALA A 110 -7.43 2.20 -8.61
C ALA A 110 -6.53 3.38 -8.33
N ARG A 111 -6.99 4.24 -7.42
CA ARG A 111 -6.18 5.31 -6.86
C ARG A 111 -6.63 5.59 -5.44
N GLY A 112 -5.71 6.06 -4.61
CA GLY A 112 -6.03 6.34 -3.23
C GLY A 112 -5.07 7.32 -2.61
N ARG A 113 -5.50 7.88 -1.48
CA ARG A 113 -4.68 8.72 -0.63
C ARG A 113 -4.84 8.25 0.80
N PHE A 114 -3.73 8.07 1.48
CA PHE A 114 -3.74 7.52 2.83
C PHE A 114 -2.56 8.08 3.62
N TYR A 115 -2.58 7.81 4.91
CA TYR A 115 -1.57 8.29 5.85
C TYR A 115 -0.97 7.12 6.59
N LEU A 116 0.35 7.15 6.76
CA LEU A 116 1.06 6.20 7.62
C LEU A 116 1.71 6.96 8.76
N ALA A 117 1.64 6.37 9.95
CA ALA A 117 2.33 6.86 11.13
C ALA A 117 3.42 5.88 11.50
N SER A 118 4.55 6.40 11.95
CA SER A 118 5.62 5.56 12.50
C SER A 118 5.21 5.03 13.87
N SER A 119 5.52 3.77 14.15
CA SER A 119 5.32 3.22 15.49
C SER A 119 6.15 3.96 16.53
N ASP A 120 7.24 4.60 16.13
CA ASP A 120 8.07 5.41 17.03
C ASP A 120 7.35 6.66 17.51
N ALA A 121 6.31 7.10 16.80
CA ALA A 121 5.54 8.28 17.18
C ALA A 121 4.81 8.11 18.51
N GLN A 122 4.77 6.89 19.03
CA GLN A 122 4.04 6.58 20.25
C GLN A 122 4.90 6.66 21.51
N THR A 123 6.16 6.88 21.36
CA THR A 123 7.09 6.96 22.50
C THR A 123 7.31 8.38 22.96
#